data_78361846bddf3193db15f034f42b8492
#
_entry.id   78361846bddf3193db15f034f42b8492
#
_cell.length_a   1.000
_cell.length_b   1.000
_cell.length_c   1.000
_cell.angle_alpha   90.00
_cell.angle_beta   90.00
_cell.angle_gamma   90.00
#
_symmetry.space_group_name_H-M   'P 1'
#
loop_
_entity.id
_entity.type
_entity.pdbx_description
1 polymer ?
#
loop_
_entity_poly.entity_id
_entity_poly.type
_entity_poly.pdbx_seq_one_letter_code
_entity_poly.pdbx_strand_id
1 'polypeptide(L)'
;MKQNIKAAMAMEKVYRQLQNNRVAKDAFGYQDKLKQFGFADTVEYELAKDEYYLKNSGIPVEFVNIRNLATERAKAIAEGREVMHLITADETFVYAGDNCVDCDRHYIAQNGLFVFDYPGASAIVATQYDLALGLLTKRLSLFPLVMERLSQSLRELGLDCYVEKNDILVAGKKIVGGGSYVQDGMLVCGIQISFVVDREKITAICHKPQVKIPMGITEFQAVKRDDLIAKVASWLL
;
A
#
# COMPACT_ATOMS: atom_id res chain seq x y z
N MET A 1 -9.56 11.87 -16.42
CA MET A 1 -9.48 11.82 -14.94
C MET A 1 -10.41 12.80 -14.22
N LYS A 2 -10.31 14.13 -14.39
CA LYS A 2 -11.23 15.09 -13.71
C LYS A 2 -12.73 14.87 -14.01
N GLN A 3 -13.07 14.35 -15.17
CA GLN A 3 -14.46 14.07 -15.57
C GLN A 3 -15.04 12.86 -14.82
N ASN A 4 -14.24 11.82 -14.58
CA ASN A 4 -14.66 10.62 -13.83
C ASN A 4 -14.93 10.91 -12.35
N ILE A 5 -14.17 11.81 -11.72
CA ILE A 5 -14.38 12.19 -10.32
C ILE A 5 -15.73 12.88 -10.14
N LYS A 6 -16.11 13.83 -11.02
CA LYS A 6 -17.43 14.48 -10.97
C LYS A 6 -18.56 13.48 -11.17
N ALA A 7 -18.39 12.54 -12.11
CA ALA A 7 -19.36 11.48 -12.35
C ALA A 7 -19.50 10.56 -11.12
N ALA A 8 -18.39 10.19 -10.47
CA ALA A 8 -18.41 9.39 -9.23
C ALA A 8 -19.16 10.08 -8.09
N MET A 9 -18.97 11.40 -7.91
CA MET A 9 -19.71 12.19 -6.91
C MET A 9 -21.21 12.21 -7.19
N ALA A 10 -21.60 12.40 -8.45
CA ALA A 10 -23.01 12.41 -8.85
C ALA A 10 -23.64 11.02 -8.63
N MET A 11 -22.93 9.96 -8.96
CA MET A 11 -23.38 8.57 -8.73
C MET A 11 -23.46 8.23 -7.25
N GLU A 12 -22.52 8.70 -6.41
CA GLU A 12 -22.56 8.51 -4.96
C GLU A 12 -23.82 9.15 -4.34
N LYS A 13 -24.21 10.32 -4.81
CA LYS A 13 -25.45 10.97 -4.37
C LYS A 13 -26.66 10.10 -4.71
N VAL A 14 -26.73 9.57 -5.91
CA VAL A 14 -27.79 8.64 -6.33
C VAL A 14 -27.79 7.38 -5.49
N TYR A 15 -26.61 6.79 -5.24
CA TYR A 15 -26.45 5.59 -4.44
C TYR A 15 -26.94 5.78 -2.99
N ARG A 16 -26.59 6.90 -2.33
CA ARG A 16 -27.07 7.22 -0.99
C ARG A 16 -28.58 7.38 -0.94
N GLN A 17 -29.19 7.98 -1.97
CA GLN A 17 -30.64 8.09 -2.08
C GLN A 17 -31.30 6.70 -2.20
N LEU A 18 -30.73 5.80 -3.01
CA LEU A 18 -31.23 4.44 -3.16
C LEU A 18 -31.10 3.62 -1.87
N GLN A 19 -29.99 3.75 -1.15
CA GLN A 19 -29.80 3.09 0.16
C GLN A 19 -30.81 3.59 1.20
N ASN A 20 -31.05 4.89 1.27
CA ASN A 20 -32.01 5.47 2.20
C ASN A 20 -33.44 4.98 1.93
N ASN A 21 -33.74 4.62 0.70
CA ASN A 21 -35.05 4.09 0.29
C ASN A 21 -35.15 2.55 0.44
N ARG A 22 -34.15 1.88 1.07
CA ARG A 22 -34.09 0.43 1.27
C ARG A 22 -34.21 -0.41 -0.01
N VAL A 23 -33.79 0.12 -1.12
CA VAL A 23 -33.85 -0.55 -2.42
C VAL A 23 -32.55 -1.32 -2.65
N ALA A 24 -32.64 -2.63 -2.96
CA ALA A 24 -31.49 -3.45 -3.27
C ALA A 24 -30.79 -2.95 -4.55
N LYS A 25 -29.46 -3.03 -4.56
CA LYS A 25 -28.60 -2.58 -5.67
C LYS A 25 -29.04 -3.10 -7.04
N ASP A 26 -29.58 -4.32 -7.09
CA ASP A 26 -29.93 -5.03 -8.32
C ASP A 26 -31.33 -4.73 -8.84
N ALA A 27 -32.18 -4.12 -8.02
CA ALA A 27 -33.62 -3.94 -8.31
C ALA A 27 -33.95 -2.77 -9.25
N PHE A 28 -33.02 -1.84 -9.55
CA PHE A 28 -33.34 -0.60 -10.27
C PHE A 28 -32.28 -0.17 -11.28
N GLY A 29 -31.79 -1.08 -12.09
CA GLY A 29 -30.92 -0.70 -13.19
C GLY A 29 -29.64 0.01 -12.72
N TYR A 30 -29.03 -0.46 -11.60
CA TYR A 30 -27.77 0.09 -11.08
C TYR A 30 -26.68 0.08 -12.15
N GLN A 31 -26.61 -1.00 -12.94
CA GLN A 31 -25.67 -1.10 -14.06
C GLN A 31 -25.96 -0.06 -15.16
N ASP A 32 -27.23 0.22 -15.44
CA ASP A 32 -27.60 1.24 -16.42
C ASP A 32 -27.26 2.64 -15.90
N LYS A 33 -27.39 2.87 -14.60
CA LYS A 33 -26.95 4.12 -13.98
C LYS A 33 -25.43 4.29 -14.05
N LEU A 34 -24.64 3.24 -13.77
CA LEU A 34 -23.18 3.29 -13.95
C LEU A 34 -22.81 3.73 -15.36
N LYS A 35 -23.40 3.07 -16.40
CA LYS A 35 -23.18 3.42 -17.80
C LYS A 35 -23.60 4.85 -18.13
N GLN A 36 -24.75 5.29 -17.62
CA GLN A 36 -25.25 6.66 -17.80
C GLN A 36 -24.27 7.71 -17.25
N PHE A 37 -23.54 7.38 -16.17
CA PHE A 37 -22.50 8.25 -15.60
C PHE A 37 -21.12 8.00 -16.20
N GLY A 38 -20.98 7.12 -17.20
CA GLY A 38 -19.76 6.86 -17.95
C GLY A 38 -18.82 5.84 -17.32
N PHE A 39 -19.31 5.01 -16.39
CA PHE A 39 -18.53 3.90 -15.83
C PHE A 39 -18.85 2.59 -16.56
N ALA A 40 -17.79 1.86 -16.92
CA ALA A 40 -17.94 0.56 -17.56
C ALA A 40 -18.55 -0.48 -16.61
N ASP A 41 -18.15 -0.45 -15.35
CA ASP A 41 -18.58 -1.37 -14.30
C ASP A 41 -18.46 -0.78 -12.88
N THR A 42 -18.79 -1.60 -11.89
CA THR A 42 -18.72 -1.25 -10.48
C THR A 42 -17.28 -1.02 -10.01
N VAL A 43 -16.32 -1.72 -10.60
CA VAL A 43 -14.89 -1.60 -10.19
C VAL A 43 -14.36 -0.22 -10.56
N GLU A 44 -14.61 0.22 -11.80
CA GLU A 44 -14.22 1.56 -12.26
C GLU A 44 -14.85 2.66 -11.38
N TYR A 45 -16.11 2.50 -11.02
CA TYR A 45 -16.82 3.42 -10.14
C TYR A 45 -16.21 3.47 -8.73
N GLU A 46 -15.92 2.31 -8.11
CA GLU A 46 -15.32 2.27 -6.77
C GLU A 46 -13.91 2.86 -6.78
N LEU A 47 -13.11 2.59 -7.80
CA LEU A 47 -11.79 3.21 -7.96
C LEU A 47 -11.88 4.74 -8.09
N ALA A 48 -12.84 5.25 -8.85
CA ALA A 48 -13.05 6.70 -8.97
C ALA A 48 -13.50 7.35 -7.66
N LYS A 49 -14.30 6.64 -6.85
CA LYS A 49 -14.68 7.07 -5.49
C LYS A 49 -13.49 7.11 -4.56
N ASP A 50 -12.66 6.08 -4.59
CA ASP A 50 -11.48 5.97 -3.73
C ASP A 50 -10.44 7.04 -4.12
N GLU A 51 -10.29 7.32 -5.41
CA GLU A 51 -9.47 8.42 -5.90
C GLU A 51 -9.95 9.79 -5.41
N TYR A 52 -11.27 10.03 -5.50
CA TYR A 52 -11.85 11.23 -4.96
C TYR A 52 -11.62 11.38 -3.46
N TYR A 53 -11.81 10.28 -2.72
CA TYR A 53 -11.56 10.24 -1.28
C TYR A 53 -10.09 10.57 -0.98
N LEU A 54 -9.14 9.91 -1.62
CA LEU A 54 -7.72 10.11 -1.38
C LEU A 54 -7.31 11.58 -1.57
N LYS A 55 -7.81 12.23 -2.64
CA LYS A 55 -7.51 13.63 -2.95
C LYS A 55 -8.17 14.65 -2.02
N ASN A 56 -9.28 14.29 -1.38
CA ASN A 56 -10.07 15.25 -0.59
C ASN A 56 -10.11 14.89 0.90
N SER A 57 -9.44 13.82 1.30
CA SER A 57 -9.44 13.35 2.70
C SER A 57 -8.60 14.23 3.63
N GLY A 58 -7.62 14.95 3.07
CA GLY A 58 -6.66 15.70 3.87
C GLY A 58 -5.77 14.80 4.73
N ILE A 59 -5.59 13.52 4.35
CA ILE A 59 -4.72 12.58 5.07
C ILE A 59 -3.31 13.15 5.11
N PRO A 60 -2.72 13.43 6.27
CA PRO A 60 -1.38 13.95 6.37
C PRO A 60 -0.33 12.89 6.01
N VAL A 61 0.79 13.33 5.43
CA VAL A 61 1.98 12.51 5.21
C VAL A 61 2.99 12.81 6.33
N GLU A 62 3.38 11.79 7.06
CA GLU A 62 4.31 11.90 8.16
C GLU A 62 5.52 10.98 7.96
N PHE A 63 6.73 11.49 8.23
CA PHE A 63 7.93 10.66 8.24
C PHE A 63 8.06 9.97 9.59
N VAL A 64 8.22 8.66 9.59
CA VAL A 64 8.32 7.84 10.79
C VAL A 64 9.52 6.90 10.67
N ASN A 65 10.39 6.89 11.67
CA ASN A 65 11.41 5.84 11.77
C ASN A 65 10.75 4.52 12.17
N ILE A 66 11.20 3.41 11.57
CA ILE A 66 10.65 2.07 11.83
C ILE A 66 10.60 1.72 13.32
N ARG A 67 11.56 2.20 14.11
CA ARG A 67 11.62 1.95 15.56
C ARG A 67 10.44 2.58 16.31
N ASN A 68 9.87 3.66 15.79
CA ASN A 68 8.74 4.37 16.38
C ASN A 68 7.39 3.97 15.75
N LEU A 69 7.42 3.23 14.64
CA LEU A 69 6.21 2.94 13.85
C LEU A 69 5.10 2.27 14.65
N ALA A 70 5.44 1.32 15.54
CA ALA A 70 4.44 0.63 16.36
C ALA A 70 3.69 1.61 17.27
N THR A 71 4.42 2.51 17.92
CA THR A 71 3.86 3.52 18.82
C THR A 71 3.00 4.53 18.08
N GLU A 72 3.51 5.07 16.96
CA GLU A 72 2.78 6.07 16.16
C GLU A 72 1.52 5.46 15.53
N ARG A 73 1.60 4.21 15.06
CA ARG A 73 0.44 3.49 14.54
C ARG A 73 -0.61 3.25 15.63
N ALA A 74 -0.20 2.74 16.80
CA ALA A 74 -1.13 2.49 17.90
C ALA A 74 -1.84 3.78 18.35
N LYS A 75 -1.10 4.90 18.44
CA LYS A 75 -1.65 6.22 18.74
C LYS A 75 -2.66 6.67 17.69
N ALA A 76 -2.31 6.60 16.41
CA ALA A 76 -3.20 7.00 15.32
C ALA A 76 -4.49 6.17 15.30
N ILE A 77 -4.41 4.84 15.53
CA ILE A 77 -5.58 3.96 15.62
C ILE A 77 -6.45 4.34 16.81
N ALA A 78 -5.87 4.54 17.99
CA ALA A 78 -6.61 4.92 19.21
C ALA A 78 -7.33 6.25 19.05
N GLU A 79 -6.74 7.20 18.32
CA GLU A 79 -7.31 8.51 18.01
C GLU A 79 -8.30 8.45 16.81
N GLY A 80 -8.41 7.33 16.11
CA GLY A 80 -9.15 7.23 14.86
C GLY A 80 -8.62 8.19 13.78
N ARG A 81 -7.34 8.50 13.81
CA ARG A 81 -6.66 9.46 12.94
C ARG A 81 -6.17 8.76 11.67
N GLU A 82 -6.53 9.32 10.55
CA GLU A 82 -6.02 8.88 9.25
C GLU A 82 -4.66 9.50 8.98
N VAL A 83 -3.70 8.72 8.48
CA VAL A 83 -2.33 9.16 8.23
C VAL A 83 -1.64 8.27 7.21
N MET A 84 -0.78 8.85 6.38
CA MET A 84 0.17 8.12 5.54
C MET A 84 1.57 8.28 6.13
N HIS A 85 2.14 7.21 6.60
CA HIS A 85 3.52 7.16 7.08
C HIS A 85 4.48 6.85 5.93
N LEU A 86 5.47 7.70 5.72
CA LEU A 86 6.68 7.40 4.96
C LEU A 86 7.71 6.84 5.95
N ILE A 87 7.93 5.54 5.88
CA ILE A 87 8.70 4.81 6.88
C ILE A 87 10.15 4.73 6.43
N THR A 88 11.05 5.17 7.30
CA THR A 88 12.50 5.13 7.10
C THR A 88 13.16 4.23 8.14
N ALA A 89 14.36 3.76 7.82
CA ALA A 89 15.20 3.03 8.75
C ALA A 89 16.65 3.49 8.60
N ASP A 90 17.38 3.46 9.70
CA ASP A 90 18.81 3.80 9.73
C ASP A 90 19.69 2.56 9.50
N GLU A 91 19.08 1.38 9.53
CA GLU A 91 19.75 0.08 9.44
C GLU A 91 18.86 -0.96 8.75
N THR A 92 19.43 -2.11 8.42
CA THR A 92 18.66 -3.27 7.98
C THR A 92 17.76 -3.77 9.10
N PHE A 93 16.53 -4.08 8.79
CA PHE A 93 15.55 -4.62 9.74
C PHE A 93 14.69 -5.71 9.11
N VAL A 94 13.98 -6.43 9.95
CA VAL A 94 13.13 -7.55 9.54
C VAL A 94 11.69 -7.25 9.93
N TYR A 95 10.78 -7.23 8.97
CA TYR A 95 9.37 -7.40 9.26
C TYR A 95 9.09 -8.88 9.52
N ALA A 96 8.62 -9.23 10.69
CA ALA A 96 8.21 -10.58 11.02
C ALA A 96 6.70 -10.65 11.17
N GLY A 97 6.05 -11.43 10.30
CA GLY A 97 4.62 -11.72 10.44
C GLY A 97 4.36 -12.85 11.44
N ASP A 98 3.11 -12.98 11.88
CA ASP A 98 2.68 -13.99 12.85
C ASP A 98 3.01 -15.42 12.44
N ASN A 99 3.05 -15.67 11.13
CA ASN A 99 3.39 -16.97 10.54
C ASN A 99 4.85 -17.06 10.09
N CYS A 100 5.70 -16.13 10.53
CA CYS A 100 7.14 -16.17 10.23
C CYS A 100 7.85 -17.24 11.09
N VAL A 101 7.42 -18.48 10.92
CA VAL A 101 8.08 -19.65 11.51
C VAL A 101 9.41 -19.98 10.80
N ASP A 102 9.66 -19.34 9.67
CA ASP A 102 10.76 -19.64 8.76
C ASP A 102 11.95 -18.67 8.89
N CYS A 103 11.89 -17.73 9.86
CA CYS A 103 13.00 -16.83 10.15
C CYS A 103 14.00 -17.45 11.12
N ASP A 104 15.28 -17.34 10.78
CA ASP A 104 16.36 -17.65 11.71
C ASP A 104 16.46 -16.57 12.82
N ARG A 105 15.71 -16.79 13.88
CA ARG A 105 15.70 -15.91 15.06
C ARG A 105 17.08 -15.82 15.74
N HIS A 106 17.88 -16.87 15.64
CA HIS A 106 19.23 -16.89 16.19
C HIS A 106 20.17 -15.98 15.38
N TYR A 107 20.15 -16.12 14.04
CA TYR A 107 20.89 -15.23 13.15
C TYR A 107 20.50 -13.76 13.34
N ILE A 108 19.20 -13.48 13.42
CA ILE A 108 18.67 -12.12 13.65
C ILE A 108 19.23 -11.54 14.95
N ALA A 109 19.17 -12.31 16.05
CA ALA A 109 19.66 -11.87 17.35
C ALA A 109 21.18 -11.67 17.38
N GLN A 110 21.94 -12.61 16.80
CA GLN A 110 23.41 -12.51 16.73
C GLN A 110 23.90 -11.31 15.93
N ASN A 111 23.15 -10.88 14.91
CA ASN A 111 23.49 -9.73 14.09
C ASN A 111 22.84 -8.42 14.57
N GLY A 112 22.16 -8.46 15.71
CA GLY A 112 21.54 -7.27 16.32
C GLY A 112 20.49 -6.62 15.42
N LEU A 113 19.83 -7.39 14.53
CA LEU A 113 18.85 -6.83 13.60
C LEU A 113 17.55 -6.47 14.33
N PHE A 114 17.04 -5.29 14.04
CA PHE A 114 15.75 -4.87 14.55
C PHE A 114 14.63 -5.69 13.91
N VAL A 115 13.69 -6.18 14.73
CA VAL A 115 12.51 -6.90 14.29
C VAL A 115 11.29 -6.04 14.54
N PHE A 116 10.49 -5.83 13.49
CA PHE A 116 9.18 -5.23 13.58
C PHE A 116 8.13 -6.32 13.40
N ASP A 117 7.44 -6.68 14.48
CA ASP A 117 6.35 -7.64 14.43
C ASP A 117 5.09 -6.98 13.85
N TYR A 118 4.43 -7.66 12.90
CA TYR A 118 3.18 -7.20 12.33
C TYR A 118 2.24 -8.37 12.02
N PRO A 119 0.92 -8.17 11.99
CA PRO A 119 -0.03 -9.19 11.57
C PRO A 119 0.13 -9.46 10.07
N GLY A 120 0.76 -10.57 9.71
CA GLY A 120 1.02 -10.89 8.32
C GLY A 120 1.66 -12.26 8.13
N ALA A 121 1.80 -12.70 6.89
CA ALA A 121 2.12 -14.08 6.55
C ALA A 121 3.59 -14.37 6.28
N SER A 122 4.46 -13.36 6.13
CA SER A 122 5.84 -13.59 5.67
C SER A 122 6.84 -12.68 6.36
N ALA A 123 8.11 -13.09 6.33
CA ALA A 123 9.21 -12.21 6.65
C ALA A 123 9.56 -11.33 5.43
N ILE A 124 9.87 -10.09 5.70
CA ILE A 124 10.44 -9.14 4.74
C ILE A 124 11.70 -8.59 5.36
N VAL A 125 12.82 -8.70 4.67
CA VAL A 125 14.08 -8.06 5.03
C VAL A 125 14.14 -6.75 4.27
N ALA A 126 14.25 -5.66 4.99
CA ALA A 126 14.35 -4.32 4.43
C ALA A 126 15.68 -3.67 4.83
N THR A 127 16.24 -2.89 3.94
CA THR A 127 17.49 -2.17 4.16
C THR A 127 17.22 -0.69 4.43
N GLN A 128 18.22 0.03 4.93
CA GLN A 128 18.15 1.49 5.10
C GLN A 128 17.93 2.26 3.78
N TYR A 129 18.13 1.60 2.65
CA TYR A 129 17.93 2.20 1.31
C TYR A 129 16.49 2.06 0.84
N ASP A 130 15.72 1.15 1.43
CA ASP A 130 14.34 0.89 1.05
C ASP A 130 13.39 2.00 1.53
N LEU A 131 12.21 2.02 0.96
CA LEU A 131 11.12 2.88 1.39
C LEU A 131 9.94 1.98 1.76
N ALA A 132 9.32 2.26 2.88
CA ALA A 132 8.04 1.65 3.18
C ALA A 132 6.96 2.73 3.36
N LEU A 133 5.73 2.36 2.97
CA LEU A 133 4.55 3.19 3.16
C LEU A 133 3.62 2.50 4.15
N GLY A 134 3.11 3.26 5.09
CA GLY A 134 2.06 2.81 6.00
C GLY A 134 0.85 3.72 5.84
N LEU A 135 -0.30 3.19 5.41
CA LEU A 135 -1.53 3.97 5.35
C LEU A 135 -2.51 3.47 6.40
N LEU A 136 -2.99 4.40 7.23
CA LEU A 136 -4.11 4.19 8.13
C LEU A 136 -5.29 5.03 7.63
N THR A 137 -6.43 4.39 7.38
CA THR A 137 -7.61 5.09 6.86
C THR A 137 -8.92 4.39 7.26
N LYS A 138 -10.00 5.16 7.36
CA LYS A 138 -11.36 4.65 7.53
C LYS A 138 -11.97 4.12 6.23
N ARG A 139 -11.33 4.41 5.09
CA ARG A 139 -11.76 3.94 3.77
C ARG A 139 -11.19 2.56 3.49
N LEU A 140 -11.95 1.51 3.80
CA LEU A 140 -11.48 0.11 3.78
C LEU A 140 -11.12 -0.41 2.38
N SER A 141 -11.61 0.23 1.31
CA SER A 141 -11.35 -0.15 -0.09
C SER A 141 -10.09 0.49 -0.70
N LEU A 142 -9.35 1.30 0.06
CA LEU A 142 -8.32 2.18 -0.51
C LEU A 142 -7.03 1.48 -0.96
N PHE A 143 -6.72 0.29 -0.43
CA PHE A 143 -5.45 -0.40 -0.68
C PHE A 143 -5.16 -0.67 -2.18
N PRO A 144 -6.09 -1.19 -3.00
CA PRO A 144 -5.85 -1.40 -4.42
C PRO A 144 -5.50 -0.09 -5.16
N LEU A 145 -6.18 1.02 -4.83
CA LEU A 145 -5.86 2.32 -5.43
C LEU A 145 -4.46 2.79 -5.07
N VAL A 146 -4.03 2.60 -3.82
CA VAL A 146 -2.66 2.96 -3.39
C VAL A 146 -1.61 2.18 -4.18
N MET A 147 -1.84 0.89 -4.41
CA MET A 147 -0.96 0.05 -5.24
C MET A 147 -0.90 0.54 -6.70
N GLU A 148 -2.05 0.87 -7.31
CA GLU A 148 -2.11 1.42 -8.67
C GLU A 148 -1.41 2.79 -8.77
N ARG A 149 -1.61 3.67 -7.79
CA ARG A 149 -0.95 4.98 -7.73
C ARG A 149 0.57 4.83 -7.59
N LEU A 150 1.02 3.89 -6.77
CA LEU A 150 2.45 3.61 -6.63
C LEU A 150 3.02 3.07 -7.94
N SER A 151 2.33 2.13 -8.59
CA SER A 151 2.72 1.61 -9.90
C SER A 151 2.80 2.74 -10.96
N GLN A 152 1.80 3.64 -10.99
CA GLN A 152 1.81 4.80 -11.88
C GLN A 152 3.03 5.71 -11.60
N SER A 153 3.31 6.01 -10.33
CA SER A 153 4.46 6.84 -9.94
C SER A 153 5.79 6.23 -10.39
N LEU A 154 5.91 4.91 -10.25
CA LEU A 154 7.09 4.17 -10.73
C LEU A 154 7.21 4.20 -12.25
N ARG A 155 6.10 4.08 -13.00
CA ARG A 155 6.09 4.23 -14.47
C ARG A 155 6.50 5.63 -14.91
N GLU A 156 6.03 6.66 -14.23
CA GLU A 156 6.42 8.05 -14.48
C GLU A 156 7.91 8.32 -14.20
N LEU A 157 8.54 7.50 -13.36
CA LEU A 157 9.99 7.49 -13.11
C LEU A 157 10.74 6.56 -14.08
N GLY A 158 10.05 5.99 -15.08
CA GLY A 158 10.63 5.24 -16.17
C GLY A 158 10.67 3.72 -15.98
N LEU A 159 10.08 3.17 -14.93
CA LEU A 159 9.98 1.71 -14.72
C LEU A 159 8.79 1.14 -15.48
N ASP A 160 9.00 0.16 -16.34
CA ASP A 160 7.93 -0.60 -16.98
C ASP A 160 7.41 -1.66 -15.99
N CYS A 161 6.44 -1.25 -15.17
CA CYS A 161 5.92 -2.06 -14.07
C CYS A 161 4.39 -2.16 -14.09
N TYR A 162 3.87 -3.20 -13.44
CA TYR A 162 2.44 -3.45 -13.31
C TYR A 162 2.09 -4.06 -11.95
N VAL A 163 0.84 -3.88 -11.53
CA VAL A 163 0.30 -4.47 -10.30
C VAL A 163 -0.17 -5.90 -10.59
N GLU A 164 0.24 -6.83 -9.74
CA GLU A 164 -0.29 -8.20 -9.70
C GLU A 164 -0.67 -8.56 -8.27
N LYS A 165 -1.95 -8.57 -7.96
CA LYS A 165 -2.50 -8.74 -6.60
C LYS A 165 -1.98 -7.63 -5.67
N ASN A 166 -1.13 -8.01 -4.71
CA ASN A 166 -0.55 -7.11 -3.71
C ASN A 166 0.93 -6.78 -3.99
N ASP A 167 1.41 -7.11 -5.18
CA ASP A 167 2.79 -6.90 -5.60
C ASP A 167 2.86 -5.94 -6.79
N ILE A 168 3.97 -5.21 -6.95
CA ILE A 168 4.32 -4.54 -8.20
C ILE A 168 5.53 -5.25 -8.79
N LEU A 169 5.44 -5.56 -10.08
CA LEU A 169 6.40 -6.37 -10.82
C LEU A 169 7.01 -5.59 -11.97
N VAL A 170 8.30 -5.82 -12.24
CA VAL A 170 9.03 -5.44 -13.45
C VAL A 170 9.54 -6.70 -14.11
N ALA A 171 9.22 -6.94 -15.36
CA ALA A 171 9.59 -8.15 -16.09
C ALA A 171 9.31 -9.47 -15.29
N GLY A 172 8.16 -9.54 -14.61
CA GLY A 172 7.76 -10.67 -13.77
C GLY A 172 8.50 -10.80 -12.43
N LYS A 173 9.37 -9.86 -12.09
CA LYS A 173 10.10 -9.84 -10.81
C LYS A 173 9.50 -8.82 -9.86
N LYS A 174 9.27 -9.23 -8.60
CA LYS A 174 8.71 -8.38 -7.55
C LYS A 174 9.71 -7.31 -7.13
N ILE A 175 9.27 -6.06 -7.15
CA ILE A 175 10.00 -4.89 -6.64
C ILE A 175 9.28 -4.22 -5.45
N VAL A 176 7.97 -4.40 -5.37
CA VAL A 176 7.13 -3.90 -4.27
C VAL A 176 6.26 -5.03 -3.77
N GLY A 177 6.11 -5.12 -2.46
CA GLY A 177 5.15 -6.00 -1.82
C GLY A 177 4.29 -5.24 -0.84
N GLY A 178 2.99 -5.51 -0.85
CA GLY A 178 2.06 -4.87 0.05
C GLY A 178 1.12 -5.85 0.74
N GLY A 179 0.50 -5.35 1.80
CA GLY A 179 -0.54 -6.06 2.51
C GLY A 179 -1.42 -5.09 3.28
N SER A 180 -2.61 -5.55 3.62
CA SER A 180 -3.53 -4.77 4.44
C SER A 180 -4.37 -5.66 5.35
N TYR A 181 -4.78 -5.10 6.48
CA TYR A 181 -5.72 -5.70 7.41
C TYR A 181 -6.60 -4.62 8.04
N VAL A 182 -7.65 -5.02 8.73
CA VAL A 182 -8.53 -4.09 9.44
C VAL A 182 -8.29 -4.23 10.93
N GLN A 183 -8.09 -3.10 11.60
CA GLN A 183 -7.96 -3.00 13.04
C GLN A 183 -8.78 -1.82 13.56
N ASP A 184 -9.65 -2.06 14.53
CA ASP A 184 -10.51 -1.06 15.18
C ASP A 184 -11.28 -0.17 14.18
N GLY A 185 -11.77 -0.80 13.10
CA GLY A 185 -12.53 -0.13 12.04
C GLY A 185 -11.69 0.70 11.06
N MET A 186 -10.37 0.65 11.17
CA MET A 186 -9.44 1.27 10.23
C MET A 186 -8.74 0.24 9.36
N LEU A 187 -8.54 0.57 8.09
CA LEU A 187 -7.65 -0.15 7.20
C LEU A 187 -6.20 0.22 7.54
N VAL A 188 -5.40 -0.78 7.80
CA VAL A 188 -3.95 -0.65 8.01
C VAL A 188 -3.26 -1.28 6.82
N CYS A 189 -2.57 -0.46 6.02
CA CYS A 189 -1.79 -0.93 4.89
C CYS A 189 -0.29 -0.82 5.22
N GLY A 190 0.47 -1.82 4.76
CA GLY A 190 1.93 -1.80 4.77
C GLY A 190 2.44 -2.17 3.38
N ILE A 191 3.31 -1.33 2.81
CA ILE A 191 3.86 -1.51 1.48
C ILE A 191 5.37 -1.33 1.58
N GLN A 192 6.11 -2.35 1.17
CA GLN A 192 7.57 -2.33 1.11
C GLN A 192 8.03 -2.16 -0.33
N ILE A 193 8.88 -1.16 -0.55
CA ILE A 193 9.48 -0.82 -1.84
C ILE A 193 10.97 -1.10 -1.73
N SER A 194 11.44 -2.11 -2.47
CA SER A 194 12.84 -2.54 -2.41
C SER A 194 13.68 -1.76 -3.41
N PHE A 195 14.57 -0.90 -2.92
CA PHE A 195 15.54 -0.19 -3.76
C PHE A 195 16.80 -1.01 -3.98
N VAL A 196 17.32 -1.61 -2.92
CA VAL A 196 18.51 -2.48 -2.94
C VAL A 196 18.19 -3.77 -2.18
N VAL A 197 18.41 -4.91 -2.81
CA VAL A 197 18.12 -6.20 -2.20
C VAL A 197 19.41 -6.93 -1.81
N ASP A 198 19.61 -7.13 -0.52
CA ASP A 198 20.68 -7.96 0.03
C ASP A 198 20.24 -9.43 0.04
N ARG A 199 20.52 -10.14 -1.06
CA ARG A 199 20.09 -11.54 -1.26
C ARG A 199 20.76 -12.50 -0.29
N GLU A 200 22.02 -12.25 0.09
CA GLU A 200 22.76 -13.08 1.03
C GLU A 200 22.11 -13.00 2.41
N LYS A 201 21.81 -11.77 2.85
CA LYS A 201 21.13 -11.55 4.13
C LYS A 201 19.73 -12.13 4.16
N ILE A 202 18.95 -11.99 3.06
CA ILE A 202 17.62 -12.59 2.95
C ILE A 202 17.71 -14.11 3.09
N THR A 203 18.68 -14.75 2.40
CA THR A 203 18.89 -16.21 2.45
C THR A 203 19.33 -16.68 3.84
N ALA A 204 20.13 -15.87 4.55
CA ALA A 204 20.56 -16.18 5.91
C ALA A 204 19.41 -16.04 6.93
N ILE A 205 18.46 -15.14 6.70
CA ILE A 205 17.33 -14.91 7.59
C ILE A 205 16.16 -15.86 7.32
N CYS A 206 15.90 -16.20 6.04
CA CYS A 206 14.73 -16.97 5.63
C CYS A 206 15.11 -18.40 5.24
N HIS A 207 14.61 -19.40 5.98
CA HIS A 207 14.93 -20.82 5.73
C HIS A 207 14.18 -21.44 4.55
N LYS A 208 13.08 -20.82 4.10
CA LYS A 208 12.36 -21.29 2.90
C LYS A 208 12.69 -20.44 1.70
N PRO A 209 12.90 -21.06 0.52
CA PRO A 209 12.99 -20.31 -0.71
C PRO A 209 11.68 -19.52 -0.87
N GLN A 210 11.76 -18.20 -0.83
CA GLN A 210 10.60 -17.34 -1.09
C GLN A 210 10.13 -17.61 -2.52
N VAL A 211 8.84 -17.80 -2.71
CA VAL A 211 8.24 -18.04 -4.03
C VAL A 211 8.53 -16.90 -4.99
N LYS A 212 8.67 -15.68 -4.46
CA LYS A 212 9.09 -14.48 -5.21
C LYS A 212 10.19 -13.76 -4.44
N ILE A 213 11.44 -14.02 -4.78
CA ILE A 213 12.56 -13.22 -4.26
C ILE A 213 12.42 -11.80 -4.81
N PRO A 214 12.36 -10.77 -3.96
CA PRO A 214 12.30 -9.40 -4.43
C PRO A 214 13.58 -9.02 -5.19
N MET A 215 13.43 -8.08 -6.12
CA MET A 215 14.56 -7.42 -6.79
C MET A 215 14.57 -5.95 -6.41
N GLY A 216 15.74 -5.36 -6.36
CA GLY A 216 15.88 -3.92 -6.14
C GLY A 216 15.49 -3.12 -7.38
N ILE A 217 14.80 -2.00 -7.18
CA ILE A 217 14.48 -1.08 -8.29
C ILE A 217 15.73 -0.67 -9.05
N THR A 218 16.84 -0.47 -8.35
CA THR A 218 18.14 -0.09 -8.94
C THR A 218 18.74 -1.12 -9.88
N GLU A 219 18.28 -2.38 -9.83
CA GLU A 219 18.68 -3.44 -10.77
C GLU A 219 18.07 -3.24 -12.17
N PHE A 220 16.97 -2.48 -12.28
CA PHE A 220 16.28 -2.21 -13.53
C PHE A 220 16.56 -0.81 -14.06
N GLN A 221 16.59 0.18 -13.18
CA GLN A 221 16.77 1.59 -13.54
C GLN A 221 17.26 2.42 -12.36
N ALA A 222 18.00 3.49 -12.65
CA ALA A 222 18.47 4.45 -11.64
C ALA A 222 17.33 5.38 -11.19
N VAL A 223 16.38 4.85 -10.40
CA VAL A 223 15.33 5.64 -9.75
C VAL A 223 15.87 6.14 -8.41
N LYS A 224 15.75 7.45 -8.17
CA LYS A 224 16.11 8.03 -6.89
C LYS A 224 14.95 7.87 -5.89
N ARG A 225 15.28 7.49 -4.68
CA ARG A 225 14.32 7.34 -3.59
C ARG A 225 13.54 8.63 -3.33
N ASP A 226 14.25 9.77 -3.32
CA ASP A 226 13.63 11.08 -3.06
C ASP A 226 12.63 11.49 -4.13
N ASP A 227 12.87 11.14 -5.40
CA ASP A 227 11.93 11.39 -6.50
C ASP A 227 10.63 10.60 -6.29
N LEU A 228 10.73 9.36 -5.81
CA LEU A 228 9.54 8.56 -5.48
C LEU A 228 8.81 9.12 -4.26
N ILE A 229 9.53 9.54 -3.22
CA ILE A 229 8.93 10.19 -2.04
C ILE A 229 8.14 11.44 -2.45
N ALA A 230 8.72 12.30 -3.29
CA ALA A 230 8.04 13.50 -3.78
C ALA A 230 6.75 13.17 -4.56
N LYS A 231 6.78 12.11 -5.40
CA LYS A 231 5.58 11.66 -6.11
C LYS A 231 4.50 11.11 -5.17
N VAL A 232 4.88 10.28 -4.21
CA VAL A 232 3.93 9.73 -3.21
C VAL A 232 3.30 10.86 -2.40
N ALA A 233 4.08 11.82 -1.94
CA ALA A 233 3.57 12.98 -1.21
C ALA A 233 2.56 13.80 -2.04
N SER A 234 2.73 13.86 -3.36
CA SER A 234 1.82 14.58 -4.25
C SER A 234 0.45 13.92 -4.45
N TRP A 235 0.24 12.68 -4.00
CA TRP A 235 -1.07 12.02 -4.17
C TRP A 235 -2.17 12.67 -3.33
N LEU A 236 -1.78 13.31 -2.22
CA LEU A 236 -2.66 13.85 -1.19
C LEU A 236 -2.78 15.39 -1.28
N LEU A 237 -2.12 15.99 -2.26
CA LEU A 237 -2.20 17.41 -2.61
C LEU A 237 -3.14 17.63 -3.80
#